data_c5495631a64e788349ff83e3b49bef32
#
_entry.id   c5495631a64e788349ff83e3b49bef32
#
_cell.length_a   1.000
_cell.length_b   1.000
_cell.length_c   1.000
_cell.angle_alpha   90.00
_cell.angle_beta   90.00
_cell.angle_gamma   90.00
#
_symmetry.space_group_name_H-M   'P 1'
#
loop_
_entity.id
_entity.type
_entity.pdbx_description
1 polymer ?
#
loop_
_entity_poly.entity_id
_entity_poly.type
_entity_poly.pdbx_seq_one_letter_code
_entity_poly.pdbx_strand_id
1 'polypeptide(L)'
;MMVNSTATSNEQSICAALELSKNSWLLALQVPGRDNPSLHPLLGGDAEGLMAKLDAARDRVAKATGQPPAVTLCYEAGYDGFWLARFLEQRGITCQVMEPASLRVNRRARRVKTDRIDVENILHTLIAWCRGERHVCSMLVIPSVEEEDLRRCHRERDRLIRERTAHTNRIKGLLFGQGIRGINVKSRYKTLKPSELVTGDGRPLPDRLGREITREIERLAQVQAQIVSVERERDHPVTSCAATEIKRHDLLRLKGLGPALSSTLTREVYYRRFTNRRQVASYIGIAPSAYDSGDGHRSQGISKAGNRLARVAMVEAAWLWLRHQPDSALSQWFHDRTQGQKGRIRRIMIVALARKLAIALWRYLETGLIPEGAILKSRVR
;
A
#
# COMPACT_ATOMS: atom_id res chain seq x y z
N MET A 1 22.53 36.96 -9.20
CA MET A 1 23.12 36.05 -10.20
C MET A 1 23.57 34.78 -9.49
N MET A 2 22.72 33.78 -9.40
CA MET A 2 23.08 32.39 -9.08
C MET A 2 22.13 31.53 -9.93
N VAL A 3 22.58 31.22 -11.14
CA VAL A 3 21.85 30.38 -12.08
C VAL A 3 22.79 29.28 -12.53
N ASN A 4 22.31 28.04 -12.49
CA ASN A 4 22.82 26.86 -13.17
C ASN A 4 24.10 26.18 -12.64
N SER A 5 23.97 25.42 -11.52
CA SER A 5 24.91 24.32 -11.28
C SER A 5 24.25 22.91 -11.32
N THR A 6 22.95 22.84 -11.53
CA THR A 6 22.22 21.55 -11.53
C THR A 6 22.02 20.89 -12.90
N ALA A 7 22.22 21.62 -14.00
CA ALA A 7 22.03 21.07 -15.34
C ALA A 7 23.29 20.34 -15.89
N THR A 8 24.49 20.78 -15.49
CA THR A 8 25.77 20.23 -15.98
C THR A 8 26.21 18.93 -15.30
N SER A 9 25.63 18.58 -14.14
CA SER A 9 26.00 17.34 -13.41
C SER A 9 25.30 16.07 -13.93
N ASN A 10 24.28 16.21 -14.78
CA ASN A 10 23.52 15.04 -15.26
C ASN A 10 24.12 14.38 -16.51
N GLU A 11 24.94 15.07 -17.28
CA GLU A 11 25.57 14.51 -18.50
C GLU A 11 26.74 13.55 -18.20
N GLN A 12 27.27 13.57 -16.99
CA GLN A 12 28.38 12.70 -16.56
C GLN A 12 27.96 11.57 -15.62
N SER A 13 26.67 11.37 -15.37
CA SER A 13 26.18 10.34 -14.44
C SER A 13 25.86 9.03 -15.15
N ILE A 14 26.10 7.89 -14.47
CA ILE A 14 25.67 6.57 -14.92
C ILE A 14 24.21 6.38 -14.48
N CYS A 15 23.32 6.07 -15.44
CA CYS A 15 21.98 5.61 -15.16
C CYS A 15 21.91 4.08 -15.28
N ALA A 16 21.35 3.44 -14.28
CA ALA A 16 21.19 1.99 -14.21
C ALA A 16 19.74 1.61 -13.96
N ALA A 17 19.28 0.54 -14.57
CA ALA A 17 17.99 -0.06 -14.29
C ALA A 17 18.14 -1.55 -14.02
N LEU A 18 17.31 -2.07 -13.12
CA LEU A 18 17.34 -3.46 -12.73
C LEU A 18 15.95 -4.07 -12.84
N GLU A 19 15.81 -5.10 -13.67
CA GLU A 19 14.63 -5.97 -13.67
C GLU A 19 14.87 -7.12 -12.70
N LEU A 20 13.98 -7.27 -11.74
CA LEU A 20 14.10 -8.21 -10.63
C LEU A 20 13.19 -9.42 -10.83
N SER A 21 13.76 -10.60 -10.89
CA SER A 21 13.00 -11.84 -10.81
C SER A 21 13.55 -12.75 -9.71
N LYS A 22 12.84 -13.79 -9.37
CA LYS A 22 13.23 -14.70 -8.28
C LYS A 22 14.60 -15.35 -8.52
N ASN A 23 14.88 -15.75 -9.76
CA ASN A 23 16.04 -16.57 -10.11
C ASN A 23 17.11 -15.79 -10.87
N SER A 24 16.75 -14.68 -11.49
CA SER A 24 17.65 -13.91 -12.34
C SER A 24 17.36 -12.43 -12.23
N TRP A 25 18.40 -11.62 -12.26
CA TRP A 25 18.29 -10.18 -12.41
C TRP A 25 18.90 -9.76 -13.74
N LEU A 26 18.34 -8.73 -14.36
CA LEU A 26 18.92 -8.14 -15.58
C LEU A 26 19.22 -6.66 -15.30
N LEU A 27 20.51 -6.33 -15.35
CA LEU A 27 21.00 -4.97 -15.18
C LEU A 27 21.22 -4.31 -16.54
N ALA A 28 20.62 -3.16 -16.77
CA ALA A 28 20.90 -2.27 -17.88
C ALA A 28 21.70 -1.06 -17.40
N LEU A 29 22.81 -0.76 -18.05
CA LEU A 29 23.69 0.36 -17.73
C LEU A 29 23.81 1.32 -18.91
N GLN A 30 23.44 2.57 -18.70
CA GLN A 30 23.70 3.68 -19.62
C GLN A 30 24.84 4.51 -19.06
N VAL A 31 25.97 4.48 -19.75
CA VAL A 31 27.15 5.30 -19.42
C VAL A 31 27.22 6.53 -20.31
N PRO A 32 27.80 7.64 -19.84
CA PRO A 32 28.01 8.83 -20.66
C PRO A 32 28.72 8.55 -21.96
N GLY A 33 28.30 9.19 -23.05
CA GLY A 33 28.94 9.07 -24.38
C GLY A 33 28.64 7.77 -25.13
N ARG A 34 27.74 6.93 -24.65
CA ARG A 34 27.25 5.75 -25.38
C ARG A 34 25.78 5.88 -25.72
N ASP A 35 25.41 5.52 -26.94
CA ASP A 35 24.01 5.60 -27.42
C ASP A 35 23.16 4.45 -26.89
N ASN A 36 23.76 3.24 -26.76
CA ASN A 36 23.04 2.05 -26.34
C ASN A 36 23.46 1.58 -24.96
N PRO A 37 22.50 1.16 -24.11
CA PRO A 37 22.79 0.57 -22.81
C PRO A 37 23.47 -0.81 -22.95
N SER A 38 24.35 -1.13 -22.01
CA SER A 38 24.88 -2.48 -21.87
C SER A 38 24.01 -3.30 -20.93
N LEU A 39 23.77 -4.57 -21.29
CA LEU A 39 22.94 -5.50 -20.53
C LEU A 39 23.80 -6.54 -19.83
N HIS A 40 23.55 -6.77 -18.55
CA HIS A 40 24.33 -7.69 -17.73
C HIS A 40 23.38 -8.61 -16.95
N PRO A 41 23.31 -9.91 -17.29
CA PRO A 41 22.57 -10.88 -16.49
C PRO A 41 23.31 -11.14 -15.17
N LEU A 42 22.54 -11.29 -14.09
CA LEU A 42 22.98 -11.61 -12.74
C LEU A 42 22.08 -12.71 -12.16
N LEU A 43 22.57 -13.43 -11.18
CA LEU A 43 21.71 -14.32 -10.40
C LEU A 43 20.73 -13.51 -9.55
N GLY A 44 19.53 -14.06 -9.32
CA GLY A 44 18.56 -13.43 -8.43
C GLY A 44 19.11 -13.34 -6.99
N GLY A 45 19.13 -12.11 -6.43
CA GLY A 45 19.68 -11.86 -5.10
C GLY A 45 21.18 -11.57 -5.06
N ASP A 46 21.90 -11.59 -6.18
CA ASP A 46 23.34 -11.33 -6.24
C ASP A 46 23.65 -9.81 -6.17
N ALA A 47 23.51 -9.26 -4.97
CA ALA A 47 23.76 -7.83 -4.72
C ALA A 47 25.26 -7.47 -4.83
N GLU A 48 26.17 -8.38 -4.48
CA GLU A 48 27.60 -8.13 -4.59
C GLU A 48 28.06 -8.18 -6.07
N GLY A 49 27.52 -9.12 -6.87
CA GLY A 49 27.74 -9.13 -8.31
C GLY A 49 27.19 -7.87 -8.99
N LEU A 50 26.05 -7.34 -8.52
CA LEU A 50 25.51 -6.05 -8.95
C LEU A 50 26.51 -4.92 -8.67
N MET A 51 27.01 -4.83 -7.43
CA MET A 51 28.01 -3.82 -7.05
C MET A 51 29.25 -3.90 -7.90
N ALA A 52 29.79 -5.10 -8.12
CA ALA A 52 30.97 -5.30 -8.97
C ALA A 52 30.79 -4.77 -10.41
N LYS A 53 29.56 -4.92 -10.99
CA LYS A 53 29.24 -4.34 -12.31
C LYS A 53 29.15 -2.82 -12.28
N LEU A 54 28.54 -2.25 -11.23
CA LEU A 54 28.43 -0.80 -11.06
C LEU A 54 29.81 -0.16 -10.86
N ASP A 55 30.66 -0.75 -10.01
CA ASP A 55 32.00 -0.26 -9.73
C ASP A 55 32.92 -0.34 -10.98
N ALA A 56 32.88 -1.46 -11.72
CA ALA A 56 33.59 -1.56 -12.98
C ALA A 56 33.14 -0.51 -14.01
N ALA A 57 31.87 -0.14 -14.04
CA ALA A 57 31.37 0.93 -14.89
C ALA A 57 31.86 2.30 -14.42
N ARG A 58 31.83 2.57 -13.09
CA ARG A 58 32.36 3.81 -12.49
C ARG A 58 33.84 4.00 -12.79
N ASP A 59 34.66 2.96 -12.60
CA ASP A 59 36.10 3.00 -12.85
C ASP A 59 36.42 3.29 -14.31
N ARG A 60 35.65 2.69 -15.22
CA ARG A 60 35.82 2.92 -16.67
C ARG A 60 35.54 4.38 -17.05
N VAL A 61 34.45 4.95 -16.52
CA VAL A 61 34.09 6.34 -16.77
C VAL A 61 35.09 7.27 -16.08
N ALA A 62 35.51 6.99 -14.85
CA ALA A 62 36.51 7.76 -14.12
C ALA A 62 37.84 7.83 -14.85
N LYS A 63 38.30 6.70 -15.42
CA LYS A 63 39.52 6.66 -16.26
C LYS A 63 39.39 7.50 -17.53
N ALA A 64 38.22 7.57 -18.13
CA ALA A 64 37.98 8.33 -19.34
C ALA A 64 37.76 9.84 -19.10
N THR A 65 37.20 10.23 -17.96
CA THR A 65 36.80 11.62 -17.67
C THR A 65 37.65 12.30 -16.61
N GLY A 66 38.50 11.54 -15.89
CA GLY A 66 39.32 12.02 -14.77
C GLY A 66 38.54 12.19 -13.45
N GLN A 67 37.21 11.93 -13.41
CA GLN A 67 36.37 12.06 -12.21
C GLN A 67 35.42 10.88 -12.08
N PRO A 68 35.19 10.37 -10.85
CA PRO A 68 34.22 9.31 -10.63
C PRO A 68 32.78 9.82 -10.86
N PRO A 69 31.99 9.16 -11.73
CA PRO A 69 30.63 9.58 -12.02
C PRO A 69 29.69 9.24 -10.83
N ALA A 70 28.64 10.04 -10.66
CA ALA A 70 27.51 9.64 -9.84
C ALA A 70 26.75 8.48 -10.51
N VAL A 71 26.24 7.55 -9.70
CA VAL A 71 25.41 6.43 -10.18
C VAL A 71 24.03 6.55 -9.60
N THR A 72 23.02 6.54 -10.49
CA THR A 72 21.62 6.45 -10.11
C THR A 72 21.05 5.15 -10.67
N LEU A 73 20.58 4.29 -9.78
CA LEU A 73 19.95 3.02 -10.13
C LEU A 73 18.46 3.07 -9.83
N CYS A 74 17.65 2.43 -10.66
CA CYS A 74 16.25 2.22 -10.37
C CYS A 74 15.81 0.78 -10.61
N TYR A 75 14.72 0.39 -9.91
CA TYR A 75 14.01 -0.85 -10.16
C TYR A 75 12.51 -0.65 -9.86
N GLU A 76 11.69 -1.57 -10.38
CA GLU A 76 10.26 -1.59 -10.12
C GLU A 76 9.96 -2.23 -8.76
N ALA A 77 9.08 -1.62 -7.95
CA ALA A 77 8.69 -2.18 -6.67
C ALA A 77 7.99 -3.55 -6.84
N GLY A 78 8.53 -4.56 -6.19
CA GLY A 78 8.07 -5.94 -6.30
C GLY A 78 8.30 -6.74 -5.02
N TYR A 79 8.54 -8.03 -5.17
CA TYR A 79 8.74 -8.97 -4.06
C TYR A 79 10.02 -8.72 -3.26
N ASP A 80 11.05 -8.14 -3.88
CA ASP A 80 12.31 -7.83 -3.22
C ASP A 80 12.20 -6.69 -2.19
N GLY A 81 11.10 -5.93 -2.20
CA GLY A 81 10.88 -4.86 -1.24
C GLY A 81 11.93 -3.74 -1.32
N PHE A 82 12.37 -3.21 -0.17
CA PHE A 82 13.26 -2.05 -0.09
C PHE A 82 14.67 -2.39 0.44
N TRP A 83 14.97 -3.65 0.73
CA TRP A 83 16.30 -4.03 1.26
C TRP A 83 17.41 -3.67 0.28
N LEU A 84 17.18 -3.92 -1.02
CA LEU A 84 18.17 -3.64 -2.07
C LEU A 84 18.44 -2.13 -2.20
N ALA A 85 17.40 -1.30 -2.13
CA ALA A 85 17.57 0.15 -2.16
C ALA A 85 18.44 0.63 -0.99
N ARG A 86 18.15 0.17 0.24
CA ARG A 86 18.95 0.50 1.42
C ARG A 86 20.39 -0.02 1.33
N PHE A 87 20.58 -1.21 0.79
CA PHE A 87 21.91 -1.79 0.53
C PHE A 87 22.73 -0.92 -0.42
N LEU A 88 22.13 -0.45 -1.51
CA LEU A 88 22.76 0.42 -2.50
C LEU A 88 23.07 1.82 -1.95
N GLU A 89 22.12 2.42 -1.22
CA GLU A 89 22.30 3.73 -0.60
C GLU A 89 23.44 3.75 0.42
N GLN A 90 23.59 2.68 1.23
CA GLN A 90 24.72 2.53 2.15
C GLN A 90 26.08 2.46 1.45
N ARG A 91 26.10 2.11 0.17
CA ARG A 91 27.30 2.04 -0.68
C ARG A 91 27.47 3.25 -1.60
N GLY A 92 26.72 4.32 -1.37
CA GLY A 92 26.81 5.57 -2.11
C GLY A 92 26.18 5.54 -3.50
N ILE A 93 25.31 4.56 -3.79
CA ILE A 93 24.53 4.50 -5.02
C ILE A 93 23.16 5.12 -4.75
N THR A 94 22.79 6.15 -5.50
CA THR A 94 21.45 6.72 -5.42
C THR A 94 20.44 5.72 -5.99
N CYS A 95 19.51 5.25 -5.14
CA CYS A 95 18.53 4.27 -5.57
C CYS A 95 17.13 4.89 -5.65
N GLN A 96 16.42 4.63 -6.75
CA GLN A 96 15.03 5.02 -6.95
C GLN A 96 14.16 3.78 -7.13
N VAL A 97 13.04 3.71 -6.42
CA VAL A 97 12.10 2.59 -6.54
C VAL A 97 10.85 3.10 -7.25
N MET A 98 10.55 2.56 -8.43
CA MET A 98 9.41 2.98 -9.24
C MET A 98 8.13 2.28 -8.81
N GLU A 99 7.01 3.04 -8.81
CA GLU A 99 5.70 2.46 -8.59
C GLU A 99 5.19 1.78 -9.87
N PRO A 100 4.92 0.46 -9.87
CA PRO A 100 4.53 -0.30 -11.06
C PRO A 100 3.33 0.29 -11.79
N ALA A 101 2.31 0.73 -11.03
CA ALA A 101 1.07 1.29 -11.59
C ALA A 101 1.27 2.64 -12.30
N SER A 102 2.41 3.30 -12.12
CA SER A 102 2.72 4.60 -12.72
C SER A 102 3.53 4.50 -14.02
N LEU A 103 4.12 3.33 -14.30
CA LEU A 103 4.87 3.11 -15.53
C LEU A 103 3.93 3.10 -16.76
N ARG A 104 4.33 3.81 -17.80
CA ARG A 104 3.58 3.83 -19.06
C ARG A 104 3.77 2.51 -19.80
N VAL A 105 2.68 1.76 -19.98
CA VAL A 105 2.69 0.53 -20.78
C VAL A 105 2.60 0.90 -22.26
N ASN A 106 3.57 0.45 -23.06
CA ASN A 106 3.50 0.58 -24.51
C ASN A 106 2.36 -0.31 -25.06
N ARG A 107 1.27 0.31 -25.49
CA ARG A 107 0.08 -0.42 -25.95
C ARG A 107 0.34 -1.28 -27.20
N ARG A 108 1.34 -0.94 -28.02
CA ARG A 108 1.69 -1.70 -29.22
C ARG A 108 2.49 -2.97 -28.89
N ALA A 109 3.25 -2.96 -27.78
CA ALA A 109 4.08 -4.08 -27.35
C ALA A 109 3.37 -5.06 -26.38
N ARG A 110 2.06 -4.95 -26.19
CA ARG A 110 1.28 -5.75 -25.21
C ARG A 110 1.42 -7.27 -25.33
N ARG A 111 1.87 -7.78 -26.47
CA ARG A 111 1.99 -9.23 -26.74
C ARG A 111 3.41 -9.78 -26.58
N VAL A 112 4.41 -8.91 -26.45
CA VAL A 112 5.82 -9.34 -26.28
C VAL A 112 6.31 -8.77 -24.96
N LYS A 113 6.43 -9.61 -23.95
CA LYS A 113 7.04 -9.29 -22.67
C LYS A 113 8.34 -10.07 -22.56
N THR A 114 9.48 -9.34 -22.44
CA THR A 114 10.79 -9.91 -22.16
C THR A 114 11.48 -9.03 -21.13
N ASP A 115 12.28 -9.61 -20.25
CA ASP A 115 13.02 -8.90 -19.22
C ASP A 115 13.88 -7.78 -19.83
N ARG A 116 14.37 -7.97 -21.06
CA ARG A 116 15.11 -6.96 -21.80
C ARG A 116 14.28 -5.71 -22.09
N ILE A 117 13.07 -5.88 -22.62
CA ILE A 117 12.16 -4.75 -22.93
C ILE A 117 11.76 -4.04 -21.64
N ASP A 118 11.51 -4.80 -20.57
CA ASP A 118 11.09 -4.23 -19.29
C ASP A 118 12.23 -3.42 -18.67
N VAL A 119 13.47 -3.92 -18.62
CA VAL A 119 14.61 -3.19 -18.06
C VAL A 119 14.99 -1.96 -18.89
N GLU A 120 14.90 -2.03 -20.22
CA GLU A 120 15.15 -0.89 -21.11
C GLU A 120 14.07 0.21 -20.89
N ASN A 121 12.81 -0.15 -20.72
CA ASN A 121 11.74 0.79 -20.40
C ASN A 121 11.93 1.46 -19.03
N ILE A 122 12.34 0.69 -18.01
CA ILE A 122 12.67 1.23 -16.69
C ILE A 122 13.84 2.23 -16.82
N LEU A 123 14.87 1.89 -17.57
CA LEU A 123 16.05 2.74 -17.78
C LEU A 123 15.68 4.05 -18.50
N HIS A 124 14.92 3.99 -19.58
CA HIS A 124 14.46 5.17 -20.30
C HIS A 124 13.60 6.07 -19.41
N THR A 125 12.73 5.48 -18.60
CA THR A 125 11.90 6.21 -17.64
C THR A 125 12.77 6.89 -16.58
N LEU A 126 13.82 6.23 -16.06
CA LEU A 126 14.75 6.84 -15.12
C LEU A 126 15.49 8.03 -15.75
N ILE A 127 16.01 7.87 -16.97
CA ILE A 127 16.73 8.93 -17.67
C ILE A 127 15.85 10.16 -17.87
N ALA A 128 14.61 9.97 -18.34
CA ALA A 128 13.63 11.06 -18.48
C ALA A 128 13.35 11.74 -17.13
N TRP A 129 13.15 10.94 -16.07
CA TRP A 129 12.94 11.45 -14.72
C TRP A 129 14.13 12.26 -14.20
N CYS A 130 15.35 11.79 -14.41
CA CYS A 130 16.58 12.51 -14.04
C CYS A 130 16.76 13.82 -14.83
N ARG A 131 16.25 13.91 -16.05
CA ARG A 131 16.22 15.13 -16.86
C ARG A 131 15.15 16.14 -16.42
N GLY A 132 14.36 15.81 -15.40
CA GLY A 132 13.33 16.69 -14.82
C GLY A 132 11.89 16.37 -15.24
N GLU A 133 11.65 15.36 -16.05
CA GLU A 133 10.31 14.92 -16.46
C GLU A 133 9.63 14.10 -15.35
N ARG A 134 9.35 14.74 -14.22
CA ARG A 134 8.81 14.07 -13.01
C ARG A 134 7.43 13.43 -13.20
N HIS A 135 6.75 13.70 -14.31
CA HIS A 135 5.44 13.14 -14.64
C HIS A 135 5.49 11.77 -15.32
N VAL A 136 6.67 11.29 -15.74
CA VAL A 136 6.82 10.00 -16.46
C VAL A 136 6.54 8.79 -15.57
N CYS A 137 6.84 8.90 -14.28
CA CYS A 137 6.53 7.87 -13.27
C CYS A 137 6.48 8.46 -11.85
N SER A 138 5.95 7.68 -10.92
CA SER A 138 5.99 7.97 -9.49
C SER A 138 7.11 7.17 -8.83
N MET A 139 8.03 7.87 -8.15
CA MET A 139 9.03 7.22 -7.30
C MET A 139 8.45 6.99 -5.90
N LEU A 140 8.67 5.80 -5.36
CA LEU A 140 8.26 5.45 -4.00
C LEU A 140 9.23 6.07 -2.99
N VAL A 141 8.70 6.49 -1.86
CA VAL A 141 9.53 6.83 -0.70
C VAL A 141 9.94 5.54 -0.03
N ILE A 142 11.24 5.31 0.04
CA ILE A 142 11.83 4.15 0.72
C ILE A 142 11.61 4.36 2.23
N PRO A 143 10.86 3.48 2.91
CA PRO A 143 10.67 3.59 4.34
C PRO A 143 11.94 3.19 5.09
N SER A 144 12.12 3.69 6.31
CA SER A 144 13.13 3.12 7.21
C SER A 144 12.77 1.66 7.56
N VAL A 145 13.74 0.93 8.12
CA VAL A 145 13.50 -0.47 8.56
C VAL A 145 12.36 -0.51 9.60
N GLU A 146 12.39 0.44 10.53
CA GLU A 146 11.40 0.55 11.60
C GLU A 146 10.01 0.93 11.06
N GLU A 147 9.93 1.86 10.10
CA GLU A 147 8.67 2.23 9.45
C GLU A 147 8.09 1.06 8.64
N GLU A 148 8.94 0.27 8.00
CA GLU A 148 8.52 -0.93 7.29
C GLU A 148 8.02 -2.00 8.26
N ASP A 149 8.72 -2.20 9.37
CA ASP A 149 8.36 -3.18 10.40
C ASP A 149 7.04 -2.82 11.08
N LEU A 150 6.82 -1.56 11.42
CA LEU A 150 5.54 -1.09 11.96
C LEU A 150 4.32 -1.38 11.08
N ARG A 151 4.51 -1.58 9.77
CA ARG A 151 3.40 -1.96 8.86
C ARG A 151 3.02 -3.42 8.96
N ARG A 152 3.87 -4.28 9.53
CA ARG A 152 3.61 -5.74 9.57
C ARG A 152 2.36 -6.06 10.38
N CYS A 153 2.21 -5.50 11.56
CA CYS A 153 1.08 -5.81 12.46
C CYS A 153 -0.28 -5.61 11.80
N HIS A 154 -0.53 -4.47 11.14
CA HIS A 154 -1.85 -4.24 10.54
C HIS A 154 -2.05 -5.02 9.22
N ARG A 155 -0.98 -5.32 8.48
CA ARG A 155 -1.02 -6.17 7.27
C ARG A 155 -1.25 -7.63 7.64
N GLU A 156 -0.58 -8.13 8.66
CA GLU A 156 -0.81 -9.47 9.21
C GLU A 156 -2.22 -9.61 9.76
N ARG A 157 -2.68 -8.62 10.53
CA ARG A 157 -4.06 -8.57 11.02
C ARG A 157 -5.09 -8.65 9.88
N ASP A 158 -4.90 -7.92 8.78
CA ASP A 158 -5.80 -7.98 7.62
C ASP A 158 -5.83 -9.40 7.00
N ARG A 159 -4.70 -10.07 6.94
CA ARG A 159 -4.60 -11.46 6.50
C ARG A 159 -5.35 -12.40 7.45
N LEU A 160 -5.09 -12.31 8.75
CA LEU A 160 -5.73 -13.14 9.78
C LEU A 160 -7.26 -12.93 9.82
N ILE A 161 -7.76 -11.72 9.59
CA ILE A 161 -9.21 -11.46 9.48
C ILE A 161 -9.80 -12.19 8.28
N ARG A 162 -9.11 -12.26 7.15
CA ARG A 162 -9.57 -13.03 5.98
C ARG A 162 -9.59 -14.54 6.28
N GLU A 163 -8.57 -15.07 6.93
CA GLU A 163 -8.50 -16.47 7.37
C GLU A 163 -9.64 -16.80 8.36
N ARG A 164 -9.87 -15.96 9.36
CA ARG A 164 -11.02 -16.08 10.27
C ARG A 164 -12.35 -16.15 9.51
N THR A 165 -12.52 -15.28 8.53
CA THR A 165 -13.74 -15.24 7.72
C THR A 165 -13.88 -16.50 6.89
N ALA A 166 -12.80 -17.01 6.30
CA ALA A 166 -12.78 -18.23 5.53
C ALA A 166 -13.20 -19.45 6.40
N HIS A 167 -12.58 -19.63 7.58
CA HIS A 167 -12.94 -20.70 8.51
C HIS A 167 -14.39 -20.59 9.00
N THR A 168 -14.84 -19.35 9.35
CA THR A 168 -16.23 -19.12 9.76
C THR A 168 -17.21 -19.51 8.67
N ASN A 169 -16.93 -19.13 7.41
CA ASN A 169 -17.79 -19.47 6.28
C ASN A 169 -17.72 -20.96 5.93
N ARG A 170 -16.56 -21.60 6.07
CA ARG A 170 -16.42 -23.05 5.87
C ARG A 170 -17.30 -23.82 6.86
N ILE A 171 -17.22 -23.51 8.16
CA ILE A 171 -18.06 -24.13 9.19
C ILE A 171 -19.55 -23.93 8.87
N LYS A 172 -19.97 -22.71 8.54
CA LYS A 172 -21.37 -22.43 8.15
C LYS A 172 -21.81 -23.25 6.95
N GLY A 173 -20.98 -23.37 5.92
CA GLY A 173 -21.29 -24.15 4.72
C GLY A 173 -21.48 -25.63 5.03
N LEU A 174 -20.60 -26.20 5.87
CA LEU A 174 -20.67 -27.59 6.31
C LEU A 174 -21.97 -27.86 7.13
N LEU A 175 -22.33 -26.94 8.03
CA LEU A 175 -23.58 -27.03 8.79
C LEU A 175 -24.81 -26.87 7.90
N PHE A 176 -24.80 -25.95 6.95
CA PHE A 176 -25.93 -25.74 6.02
C PHE A 176 -26.19 -26.96 5.14
N GLY A 177 -25.13 -27.68 4.72
CA GLY A 177 -25.27 -28.93 3.99
C GLY A 177 -25.97 -30.04 4.79
N GLN A 178 -26.06 -29.90 6.10
CA GLN A 178 -26.78 -30.82 7.01
C GLN A 178 -28.12 -30.28 7.51
N GLY A 179 -28.63 -29.19 6.91
CA GLY A 179 -29.87 -28.57 7.34
C GLY A 179 -29.79 -27.75 8.65
N ILE A 180 -28.61 -27.59 9.23
CA ILE A 180 -28.40 -26.85 10.48
C ILE A 180 -28.23 -25.38 10.18
N ARG A 181 -29.14 -24.55 10.74
CA ARG A 181 -29.21 -23.10 10.48
C ARG A 181 -29.20 -22.31 11.78
N GLY A 182 -29.01 -20.97 11.67
CA GLY A 182 -29.15 -20.06 12.81
C GLY A 182 -27.95 -20.02 13.78
N ILE A 183 -26.89 -20.81 13.55
CA ILE A 183 -25.71 -20.80 14.42
C ILE A 183 -24.81 -19.64 14.07
N ASN A 184 -24.61 -18.72 15.03
CA ASN A 184 -23.62 -17.67 14.90
C ASN A 184 -22.23 -18.23 15.25
N VAL A 185 -21.56 -18.83 14.26
CA VAL A 185 -20.24 -19.44 14.43
C VAL A 185 -19.22 -18.49 15.03
N LYS A 186 -19.22 -17.20 14.61
CA LYS A 186 -18.24 -16.21 15.08
C LYS A 186 -18.29 -15.98 16.60
N SER A 187 -19.47 -16.01 17.21
CA SER A 187 -19.62 -15.80 18.65
C SER A 187 -19.61 -17.10 19.44
N ARG A 188 -19.99 -18.22 18.81
CA ARG A 188 -20.20 -19.50 19.48
C ARG A 188 -19.11 -20.56 19.26
N TYR A 189 -18.08 -20.29 18.44
CA TYR A 189 -17.08 -21.30 18.09
C TYR A 189 -16.41 -21.97 19.31
N LYS A 190 -16.26 -21.26 20.43
CA LYS A 190 -15.66 -21.81 21.66
C LYS A 190 -16.56 -22.83 22.38
N THR A 191 -17.86 -22.72 22.22
CA THR A 191 -18.88 -23.56 22.89
C THR A 191 -19.58 -24.50 21.92
N LEU A 192 -19.27 -24.41 20.61
CA LEU A 192 -19.87 -25.25 19.58
C LEU A 192 -19.26 -26.64 19.64
N LYS A 193 -20.06 -27.62 20.04
CA LYS A 193 -19.67 -29.03 20.06
C LYS A 193 -20.33 -29.78 18.92
N PRO A 194 -19.59 -30.23 17.90
CA PRO A 194 -20.16 -30.96 16.76
C PRO A 194 -20.91 -32.26 17.19
N SER A 195 -20.50 -32.90 18.30
CA SER A 195 -21.15 -34.08 18.82
C SER A 195 -22.55 -33.89 19.38
N GLU A 196 -22.92 -32.62 19.70
CA GLU A 196 -24.25 -32.26 20.22
C GLU A 196 -25.20 -31.75 19.11
N LEU A 197 -24.72 -31.68 17.87
CA LEU A 197 -25.50 -31.16 16.75
C LEU A 197 -26.34 -32.26 16.11
N VAL A 198 -27.58 -31.90 15.80
CA VAL A 198 -28.55 -32.73 15.09
C VAL A 198 -28.80 -32.14 13.71
N THR A 199 -28.78 -32.99 12.70
CA THR A 199 -29.05 -32.63 11.31
C THR A 199 -30.53 -32.26 11.11
N GLY A 200 -30.87 -31.60 10.01
CA GLY A 200 -32.24 -31.19 9.70
C GLY A 200 -33.25 -32.36 9.57
N ASP A 201 -32.75 -33.58 9.37
CA ASP A 201 -33.52 -34.82 9.30
C ASP A 201 -33.50 -35.64 10.62
N GLY A 202 -33.02 -35.04 11.70
CA GLY A 202 -33.08 -35.60 13.05
C GLY A 202 -31.95 -36.55 13.43
N ARG A 203 -30.93 -36.72 12.60
CA ARG A 203 -29.78 -37.62 12.87
C ARG A 203 -28.61 -36.86 13.50
N PRO A 204 -27.72 -37.52 14.23
CA PRO A 204 -26.45 -36.92 14.63
C PRO A 204 -25.58 -36.64 13.40
N LEU A 205 -24.63 -35.69 13.55
CA LEU A 205 -23.68 -35.39 12.47
C LEU A 205 -22.85 -36.67 12.14
N PRO A 206 -22.60 -36.92 10.82
CA PRO A 206 -21.67 -37.98 10.42
C PRO A 206 -20.27 -37.79 11.03
N ASP A 207 -19.66 -38.84 11.51
CA ASP A 207 -18.38 -38.80 12.25
C ASP A 207 -17.25 -38.04 11.55
N ARG A 208 -17.08 -38.26 10.24
CA ARG A 208 -16.01 -37.57 9.48
C ARG A 208 -16.27 -36.07 9.37
N LEU A 209 -17.53 -35.71 9.19
CA LEU A 209 -17.95 -34.31 9.14
C LEU A 209 -17.79 -33.63 10.51
N GLY A 210 -18.20 -34.31 11.59
CA GLY A 210 -17.99 -33.83 12.96
C GLY A 210 -16.51 -33.55 13.25
N ARG A 211 -15.62 -34.47 12.85
CA ARG A 211 -14.16 -34.27 12.97
C ARG A 211 -13.63 -33.12 12.07
N GLU A 212 -14.16 -32.95 10.86
CA GLU A 212 -13.79 -31.83 10.00
C GLU A 212 -14.17 -30.50 10.64
N ILE A 213 -15.41 -30.38 11.14
CA ILE A 213 -15.90 -29.17 11.81
C ILE A 213 -15.05 -28.87 13.06
N THR A 214 -14.69 -29.89 13.85
CA THR A 214 -13.82 -29.74 15.02
C THR A 214 -12.48 -29.11 14.62
N ARG A 215 -11.80 -29.63 13.61
CA ARG A 215 -10.54 -29.07 13.12
C ARG A 215 -10.68 -27.64 12.61
N GLU A 216 -11.80 -27.30 11.98
CA GLU A 216 -12.07 -25.91 11.54
C GLU A 216 -12.31 -24.97 12.72
N ILE A 217 -12.96 -25.45 13.80
CA ILE A 217 -13.13 -24.68 15.06
C ILE A 217 -11.77 -24.43 15.73
N GLU A 218 -10.90 -25.42 15.78
CA GLU A 218 -9.54 -25.29 16.32
C GLU A 218 -8.71 -24.25 15.55
N ARG A 219 -8.72 -24.30 14.21
CA ARG A 219 -8.08 -23.29 13.36
C ARG A 219 -8.65 -21.89 13.61
N LEU A 220 -9.97 -21.78 13.71
CA LEU A 220 -10.66 -20.51 14.00
C LEU A 220 -10.24 -19.96 15.37
N ALA A 221 -10.12 -20.80 16.38
CA ALA A 221 -9.65 -20.43 17.72
C ALA A 221 -8.21 -19.92 17.69
N GLN A 222 -7.32 -20.62 16.98
CA GLN A 222 -5.92 -20.22 16.81
C GLN A 222 -5.79 -18.87 16.08
N VAL A 223 -6.48 -18.70 14.96
CA VAL A 223 -6.48 -17.43 14.21
C VAL A 223 -7.01 -16.28 15.07
N GLN A 224 -8.05 -16.52 15.87
CA GLN A 224 -8.58 -15.50 16.77
C GLN A 224 -7.58 -15.12 17.88
N ALA A 225 -6.84 -16.06 18.42
CA ALA A 225 -5.77 -15.79 19.39
C ALA A 225 -4.64 -14.97 18.77
N GLN A 226 -4.23 -15.29 17.55
CA GLN A 226 -3.22 -14.54 16.80
C GLN A 226 -3.68 -13.10 16.49
N ILE A 227 -4.95 -12.88 16.12
CA ILE A 227 -5.50 -11.54 15.92
C ILE A 227 -5.34 -10.69 17.21
N VAL A 228 -5.69 -11.27 18.38
CA VAL A 228 -5.56 -10.57 19.66
C VAL A 228 -4.10 -10.24 19.98
N SER A 229 -3.18 -11.18 19.70
CA SER A 229 -1.74 -10.97 19.91
C SER A 229 -1.20 -9.82 19.06
N VAL A 230 -1.47 -9.85 17.76
CA VAL A 230 -1.05 -8.81 16.80
C VAL A 230 -1.68 -7.44 17.11
N GLU A 231 -2.93 -7.42 17.60
CA GLU A 231 -3.58 -6.19 18.03
C GLU A 231 -2.91 -5.58 19.27
N ARG A 232 -2.49 -6.40 20.24
CA ARG A 232 -1.74 -5.94 21.40
C ARG A 232 -0.37 -5.38 21.00
N GLU A 233 0.35 -6.08 20.14
CA GLU A 233 1.65 -5.64 19.61
C GLU A 233 1.51 -4.31 18.85
N ARG A 234 0.51 -4.17 17.97
CA ARG A 234 0.22 -2.92 17.25
C ARG A 234 0.01 -1.73 18.20
N ASP A 235 -0.70 -1.97 19.31
CA ASP A 235 -1.11 -0.93 20.25
C ASP A 235 -0.02 -0.61 21.29
N HIS A 236 1.06 -1.41 21.32
CA HIS A 236 2.20 -1.14 22.18
C HIS A 236 2.92 0.14 21.72
N PRO A 237 3.28 1.04 22.65
CA PRO A 237 4.01 2.28 22.31
C PRO A 237 5.36 1.96 21.65
N VAL A 238 5.68 2.65 20.57
CA VAL A 238 6.95 2.51 19.85
C VAL A 238 7.72 3.82 19.92
N THR A 239 8.94 3.79 20.41
CA THR A 239 9.80 4.96 20.56
C THR A 239 10.61 5.29 19.30
N SER A 240 10.89 4.30 18.46
CA SER A 240 11.76 4.43 17.28
C SER A 240 11.19 5.29 16.15
N CYS A 241 9.87 5.50 16.10
CA CYS A 241 9.17 6.28 15.06
C CYS A 241 8.29 7.37 15.68
N ALA A 242 8.87 8.23 16.50
CA ALA A 242 8.14 9.23 17.28
C ALA A 242 7.17 10.09 16.46
N ALA A 243 7.57 10.55 15.27
CA ALA A 243 6.71 11.35 14.40
C ALA A 243 5.44 10.60 13.93
N THR A 244 5.58 9.32 13.60
CA THR A 244 4.44 8.47 13.21
C THR A 244 3.53 8.17 14.40
N GLU A 245 4.09 7.98 15.59
CA GLU A 245 3.31 7.75 16.81
C GLU A 245 2.55 9.00 17.27
N ILE A 246 3.14 10.19 17.14
CA ILE A 246 2.43 11.46 17.38
C ILE A 246 1.21 11.55 16.45
N LYS A 247 1.39 11.33 15.15
CA LYS A 247 0.29 11.33 14.17
C LYS A 247 -0.78 10.28 14.51
N ARG A 248 -0.38 9.09 14.97
CA ARG A 248 -1.30 8.03 15.41
C ARG A 248 -2.12 8.47 16.62
N HIS A 249 -1.46 9.08 17.61
CA HIS A 249 -2.10 9.61 18.79
C HIS A 249 -3.11 10.71 18.45
N ASP A 250 -2.75 11.63 17.55
CA ASP A 250 -3.65 12.69 17.10
C ASP A 250 -4.90 12.14 16.41
N LEU A 251 -4.76 11.14 15.52
CA LEU A 251 -5.92 10.47 14.92
C LEU A 251 -6.78 9.74 15.95
N LEU A 252 -6.17 9.13 16.98
CA LEU A 252 -6.90 8.46 18.04
C LEU A 252 -7.79 9.42 18.85
N ARG A 253 -7.43 10.70 18.95
CA ARG A 253 -8.26 11.72 19.63
C ARG A 253 -9.58 11.97 18.92
N LEU A 254 -9.67 11.77 17.61
CA LEU A 254 -10.91 11.97 16.87
C LEU A 254 -11.91 10.85 17.17
N LYS A 255 -13.16 11.25 17.56
CA LYS A 255 -14.22 10.29 17.80
C LYS A 255 -14.54 9.54 16.50
N GLY A 256 -14.66 8.22 16.56
CA GLY A 256 -14.89 7.36 15.37
C GLY A 256 -13.62 6.76 14.77
N LEU A 257 -12.41 7.27 15.08
CA LEU A 257 -11.17 6.63 14.70
C LEU A 257 -10.63 5.80 15.87
N GLY A 258 -10.61 4.47 15.68
CA GLY A 258 -10.09 3.51 16.64
C GLY A 258 -8.61 3.17 16.38
N PRO A 259 -7.96 2.37 17.28
CA PRO A 259 -6.55 2.01 17.15
C PRO A 259 -6.18 1.39 15.81
N ALA A 260 -7.02 0.49 15.28
CA ALA A 260 -6.76 -0.17 14.00
C ALA A 260 -6.70 0.83 12.83
N LEU A 261 -7.67 1.73 12.73
CA LEU A 261 -7.70 2.74 11.66
C LEU A 261 -6.59 3.76 11.81
N SER A 262 -6.38 4.28 13.02
CA SER A 262 -5.32 5.25 13.29
C SER A 262 -3.94 4.69 12.94
N SER A 263 -3.63 3.45 13.34
CA SER A 263 -2.37 2.77 12.99
C SER A 263 -2.24 2.52 11.48
N THR A 264 -3.31 2.02 10.83
CA THR A 264 -3.27 1.77 9.39
C THR A 264 -3.07 3.06 8.60
N LEU A 265 -3.82 4.12 8.93
CA LEU A 265 -3.75 5.39 8.21
C LEU A 265 -2.41 6.11 8.40
N THR A 266 -1.86 6.11 9.61
CA THR A 266 -0.55 6.74 9.86
C THR A 266 0.58 5.98 9.20
N ARG A 267 0.59 4.66 9.29
CA ARG A 267 1.68 3.79 8.79
C ARG A 267 1.61 3.51 7.29
N GLU A 268 0.43 3.58 6.67
CA GLU A 268 0.27 3.36 5.23
C GLU A 268 0.13 4.66 4.41
N VAL A 269 -0.29 5.77 5.02
CA VAL A 269 -0.55 7.02 4.30
C VAL A 269 0.27 8.17 4.86
N TYR A 270 0.05 8.54 6.13
CA TYR A 270 0.52 9.80 6.70
C TYR A 270 1.96 9.76 7.23
N TYR A 271 2.68 8.64 7.11
CA TYR A 271 4.14 8.59 7.27
C TYR A 271 4.85 9.41 6.18
N ARG A 272 4.21 9.55 5.00
CA ARG A 272 4.73 10.33 3.88
C ARG A 272 4.42 11.82 4.03
N ARG A 273 5.28 12.63 3.44
CA ARG A 273 5.00 14.05 3.23
C ARG A 273 4.29 14.25 1.89
N PHE A 274 3.16 14.93 1.90
CA PHE A 274 2.42 15.31 0.71
C PHE A 274 2.51 16.81 0.52
N THR A 275 2.74 17.27 -0.69
CA THR A 275 2.81 18.71 -1.00
C THR A 275 1.43 19.32 -1.28
N ASN A 276 0.45 18.49 -1.63
CA ASN A 276 -0.90 18.97 -1.93
C ASN A 276 -1.96 17.87 -1.78
N ARG A 277 -3.23 18.33 -1.71
CA ARG A 277 -4.40 17.46 -1.56
C ARG A 277 -4.59 16.42 -2.68
N ARG A 278 -4.10 16.70 -3.90
CA ARG A 278 -4.24 15.79 -5.04
C ARG A 278 -3.37 14.56 -4.85
N GLN A 279 -2.15 14.75 -4.34
CA GLN A 279 -1.24 13.64 -4.03
C GLN A 279 -1.81 12.70 -2.97
N VAL A 280 -2.46 13.20 -1.91
CA VAL A 280 -3.12 12.35 -0.91
C VAL A 280 -4.18 11.44 -1.54
N ALA A 281 -5.08 12.02 -2.34
CA ALA A 281 -6.15 11.28 -2.98
C ALA A 281 -5.64 10.27 -4.01
N SER A 282 -4.61 10.63 -4.78
CA SER A 282 -3.98 9.78 -5.79
C SER A 282 -3.27 8.59 -5.13
N TYR A 283 -2.48 8.84 -4.09
CA TYR A 283 -1.75 7.79 -3.36
C TYR A 283 -2.67 6.71 -2.77
N ILE A 284 -3.83 7.11 -2.25
CA ILE A 284 -4.84 6.17 -1.73
C ILE A 284 -5.62 5.49 -2.87
N GLY A 285 -5.59 6.06 -4.07
CA GLY A 285 -6.33 5.57 -5.23
C GLY A 285 -7.83 5.89 -5.18
N ILE A 286 -8.21 7.00 -4.50
CA ILE A 286 -9.59 7.52 -4.42
C ILE A 286 -9.78 8.81 -5.20
N ALA A 287 -8.81 9.16 -6.03
CA ALA A 287 -8.96 10.24 -7.00
C ALA A 287 -9.95 9.83 -8.09
N PRO A 288 -10.86 10.73 -8.53
CA PRO A 288 -11.75 10.43 -9.64
C PRO A 288 -10.95 10.28 -10.93
N SER A 289 -11.35 9.31 -11.76
CA SER A 289 -10.85 9.15 -13.12
C SER A 289 -11.86 9.75 -14.07
N ALA A 290 -11.48 10.88 -14.68
CA ALA A 290 -12.24 11.47 -15.78
C ALA A 290 -11.88 10.76 -17.09
N TYR A 291 -12.87 10.60 -17.94
CA TYR A 291 -12.69 10.24 -19.33
C TYR A 291 -13.38 11.33 -20.15
N ASP A 292 -12.58 12.32 -20.52
CA ASP A 292 -13.04 13.47 -21.29
C ASP A 292 -12.46 13.38 -22.68
N SER A 293 -13.32 13.31 -23.70
CA SER A 293 -12.95 13.35 -25.12
C SER A 293 -13.95 14.21 -25.88
N GLY A 294 -13.48 15.32 -26.44
CA GLY A 294 -14.34 16.31 -27.07
C GLY A 294 -15.43 16.80 -26.11
N ASP A 295 -16.68 16.81 -26.54
CA ASP A 295 -17.84 17.24 -25.75
C ASP A 295 -18.33 16.19 -24.76
N GLY A 296 -17.72 14.99 -24.75
CA GLY A 296 -18.13 13.88 -23.90
C GLY A 296 -17.40 13.85 -22.56
N HIS A 297 -18.12 14.12 -21.44
CA HIS A 297 -17.60 14.02 -20.08
C HIS A 297 -18.14 12.75 -19.40
N ARG A 298 -17.28 11.75 -19.18
CA ARG A 298 -17.65 10.50 -18.50
C ARG A 298 -16.78 10.24 -17.29
N SER A 299 -17.40 10.10 -16.11
CA SER A 299 -16.71 9.64 -14.90
C SER A 299 -16.57 8.12 -14.91
N GLN A 300 -15.34 7.62 -14.80
CA GLN A 300 -15.02 6.19 -14.66
C GLN A 300 -14.95 5.72 -13.20
N GLY A 301 -15.34 6.57 -12.25
CA GLY A 301 -15.22 6.32 -10.82
C GLY A 301 -13.86 6.74 -10.26
N ILE A 302 -13.27 5.91 -9.40
CA ILE A 302 -11.96 6.19 -8.79
C ILE A 302 -10.85 5.42 -9.51
N SER A 303 -9.62 5.95 -9.46
CA SER A 303 -8.46 5.36 -10.15
C SER A 303 -8.14 3.93 -9.71
N LYS A 304 -8.38 3.60 -8.43
CA LYS A 304 -7.99 2.33 -7.78
C LYS A 304 -6.49 2.03 -7.84
N ALA A 305 -5.70 2.83 -8.53
CA ALA A 305 -4.24 2.83 -8.44
C ALA A 305 -3.79 3.28 -7.05
N GLY A 306 -2.69 2.74 -6.54
CA GLY A 306 -2.15 3.08 -5.23
C GLY A 306 -2.57 2.12 -4.09
N ASN A 307 -2.38 2.54 -2.85
CA ASN A 307 -2.48 1.67 -1.67
C ASN A 307 -3.90 1.16 -1.40
N ARG A 308 -4.14 -0.14 -1.69
CA ARG A 308 -5.44 -0.78 -1.50
C ARG A 308 -5.86 -0.82 -0.03
N LEU A 309 -4.93 -1.10 0.90
CA LEU A 309 -5.23 -1.22 2.32
C LEU A 309 -5.65 0.15 2.89
N ALA A 310 -4.93 1.21 2.53
CA ALA A 310 -5.28 2.58 2.87
C ALA A 310 -6.67 2.98 2.32
N ARG A 311 -6.99 2.59 1.09
CA ARG A 311 -8.30 2.85 0.48
C ARG A 311 -9.43 2.19 1.24
N VAL A 312 -9.28 0.92 1.61
CA VAL A 312 -10.29 0.19 2.42
C VAL A 312 -10.45 0.86 3.77
N ALA A 313 -9.35 1.16 4.47
CA ALA A 313 -9.37 1.83 5.77
C ALA A 313 -10.04 3.21 5.70
N MET A 314 -9.79 4.00 4.63
CA MET A 314 -10.44 5.30 4.46
C MET A 314 -11.95 5.21 4.21
N VAL A 315 -12.41 4.20 3.47
CA VAL A 315 -13.86 3.98 3.28
C VAL A 315 -14.53 3.54 4.58
N GLU A 316 -13.88 2.67 5.35
CA GLU A 316 -14.33 2.27 6.69
C GLU A 316 -14.38 3.48 7.64
N ALA A 317 -13.31 4.29 7.66
CA ALA A 317 -13.25 5.52 8.44
C ALA A 317 -14.39 6.49 8.07
N ALA A 318 -14.74 6.61 6.78
CA ALA A 318 -15.85 7.47 6.35
C ALA A 318 -17.21 6.99 6.88
N TRP A 319 -17.46 5.67 6.92
CA TRP A 319 -18.67 5.12 7.54
C TRP A 319 -18.73 5.38 9.05
N LEU A 320 -17.61 5.18 9.74
CA LEU A 320 -17.51 5.43 11.18
C LEU A 320 -17.59 6.94 11.48
N TRP A 321 -17.06 7.78 10.59
CA TRP A 321 -17.19 9.22 10.69
C TRP A 321 -18.65 9.67 10.70
N LEU A 322 -19.46 9.22 9.75
CA LEU A 322 -20.89 9.52 9.71
C LEU A 322 -21.61 9.07 10.98
N ARG A 323 -21.21 7.94 11.55
CA ARG A 323 -21.83 7.40 12.76
C ARG A 323 -21.45 8.18 14.03
N HIS A 324 -20.20 8.61 14.13
CA HIS A 324 -19.62 9.16 15.37
C HIS A 324 -19.42 10.66 15.34
N GLN A 325 -19.56 11.28 14.16
CA GLN A 325 -19.39 12.71 13.90
C GLN A 325 -20.58 13.27 13.09
N PRO A 326 -21.85 13.05 13.52
CA PRO A 326 -23.02 13.38 12.70
C PRO A 326 -23.10 14.86 12.38
N ASP A 327 -22.68 15.72 13.29
CA ASP A 327 -22.79 17.19 13.17
C ASP A 327 -21.60 17.85 12.49
N SER A 328 -20.59 17.08 12.09
CA SER A 328 -19.43 17.63 11.38
C SER A 328 -19.82 18.12 9.98
N ALA A 329 -19.16 19.18 9.49
CA ALA A 329 -19.37 19.72 8.15
C ALA A 329 -19.24 18.65 7.05
N LEU A 330 -18.36 17.65 7.23
CA LEU A 330 -18.23 16.54 6.31
C LEU A 330 -19.45 15.61 6.31
N SER A 331 -20.06 15.37 7.45
CA SER A 331 -21.28 14.54 7.56
C SER A 331 -22.49 15.28 7.00
N GLN A 332 -22.64 16.57 7.29
CA GLN A 332 -23.67 17.43 6.70
C GLN A 332 -23.55 17.44 5.18
N TRP A 333 -22.34 17.70 4.64
CA TRP A 333 -22.09 17.63 3.22
C TRP A 333 -22.51 16.30 2.59
N PHE A 334 -22.29 15.16 3.27
CA PHE A 334 -22.69 13.85 2.77
C PHE A 334 -24.22 13.73 2.73
N HIS A 335 -24.91 14.17 3.79
CA HIS A 335 -26.38 14.12 3.88
C HIS A 335 -27.04 15.01 2.81
N ASP A 336 -26.55 16.21 2.62
CA ASP A 336 -27.04 17.15 1.59
C ASP A 336 -26.91 16.57 0.17
N ARG A 337 -25.79 15.88 -0.10
CA ARG A 337 -25.55 15.28 -1.41
C ARG A 337 -26.30 13.97 -1.64
N THR A 338 -26.63 13.27 -0.62
CA THR A 338 -27.38 12.01 -0.75
C THR A 338 -28.90 12.22 -0.64
N GLN A 339 -29.35 13.27 0.02
CA GLN A 339 -30.78 13.60 0.22
C GLN A 339 -31.61 12.37 0.64
N GLY A 340 -31.07 11.52 1.51
CA GLY A 340 -31.71 10.27 1.95
C GLY A 340 -31.70 9.14 0.92
N GLN A 341 -31.15 9.34 -0.29
CA GLN A 341 -31.10 8.31 -1.32
C GLN A 341 -30.25 7.11 -0.87
N LYS A 342 -30.73 5.92 -1.20
CA LYS A 342 -30.11 4.63 -0.86
C LYS A 342 -29.39 4.02 -2.09
N GLY A 343 -28.77 2.88 -1.90
CA GLY A 343 -28.23 2.08 -3.01
C GLY A 343 -26.96 2.66 -3.65
N ARG A 344 -26.95 2.82 -4.97
CA ARG A 344 -25.75 3.17 -5.75
C ARG A 344 -25.22 4.56 -5.39
N ILE A 345 -26.07 5.57 -5.28
CA ILE A 345 -25.66 6.95 -4.98
C ILE A 345 -24.96 7.02 -3.63
N ARG A 346 -25.54 6.41 -2.59
CA ARG A 346 -24.91 6.37 -1.27
C ARG A 346 -23.52 5.71 -1.30
N ARG A 347 -23.35 4.64 -2.09
CA ARG A 347 -22.04 3.97 -2.27
C ARG A 347 -21.01 4.83 -3.01
N ILE A 348 -21.41 5.65 -3.96
CA ILE A 348 -20.53 6.60 -4.63
C ILE A 348 -20.16 7.72 -3.67
N MET A 349 -21.13 8.27 -2.96
CA MET A 349 -20.92 9.40 -2.06
C MET A 349 -20.06 9.05 -0.84
N ILE A 350 -20.09 7.80 -0.34
CA ILE A 350 -19.20 7.40 0.76
C ILE A 350 -17.72 7.39 0.32
N VAL A 351 -17.44 7.04 -0.93
CA VAL A 351 -16.06 7.11 -1.47
C VAL A 351 -15.64 8.56 -1.66
N ALA A 352 -16.55 9.44 -2.07
CA ALA A 352 -16.28 10.87 -2.15
C ALA A 352 -16.04 11.49 -0.77
N LEU A 353 -16.81 11.08 0.24
CA LEU A 353 -16.57 11.45 1.65
C LEU A 353 -15.21 10.93 2.13
N ALA A 354 -14.85 9.66 1.85
CA ALA A 354 -13.55 9.11 2.20
C ALA A 354 -12.39 9.95 1.64
N ARG A 355 -12.52 10.47 0.39
CA ARG A 355 -11.54 11.38 -0.19
C ARG A 355 -11.47 12.71 0.56
N LYS A 356 -12.61 13.32 0.86
CA LYS A 356 -12.63 14.57 1.62
C LYS A 356 -12.07 14.39 3.03
N LEU A 357 -12.44 13.30 3.70
CA LEU A 357 -11.95 12.95 5.02
C LEU A 357 -10.43 12.71 5.00
N ALA A 358 -9.90 11.98 4.02
CA ALA A 358 -8.45 11.77 3.90
C ALA A 358 -7.67 13.10 3.81
N ILE A 359 -8.19 14.06 3.07
CA ILE A 359 -7.59 15.40 2.94
C ILE A 359 -7.72 16.20 4.25
N ALA A 360 -8.88 16.10 4.92
CA ALA A 360 -9.10 16.79 6.19
C ALA A 360 -8.20 16.24 7.29
N LEU A 361 -8.04 14.91 7.38
CA LEU A 361 -7.13 14.26 8.33
C LEU A 361 -5.67 14.59 8.04
N TRP A 362 -5.26 14.63 6.76
CA TRP A 362 -3.93 15.09 6.38
C TRP A 362 -3.67 16.52 6.87
N ARG A 363 -4.61 17.46 6.61
CA ARG A 363 -4.48 18.83 7.09
C ARG A 363 -4.39 18.90 8.62
N TYR A 364 -5.23 18.14 9.31
CA TYR A 364 -5.20 18.07 10.77
C TYR A 364 -3.82 17.62 11.29
N LEU A 365 -3.23 16.60 10.69
CA LEU A 365 -1.91 16.10 11.08
C LEU A 365 -0.75 17.04 10.74
N GLU A 366 -0.87 17.86 9.70
CA GLU A 366 0.18 18.81 9.29
C GLU A 366 0.04 20.19 9.97
N THR A 367 -1.18 20.62 10.28
CA THR A 367 -1.44 21.99 10.76
C THR A 367 -2.07 22.07 12.14
N GLY A 368 -2.50 20.94 12.71
CA GLY A 368 -3.26 20.89 13.95
C GLY A 368 -4.74 21.32 13.82
N LEU A 369 -5.19 21.77 12.63
CA LEU A 369 -6.56 22.25 12.43
C LEU A 369 -7.54 21.07 12.44
N ILE A 370 -8.36 21.01 13.48
CA ILE A 370 -9.41 20.00 13.64
C ILE A 370 -10.44 20.17 12.51
N PRO A 371 -10.89 19.05 11.86
CA PRO A 371 -11.96 19.12 10.87
C PRO A 371 -13.21 19.80 11.45
N GLU A 372 -13.81 20.70 10.70
CA GLU A 372 -14.92 21.54 11.16
C GLU A 372 -16.08 20.72 11.73
N GLY A 373 -16.52 21.07 12.93
CA GLY A 373 -17.55 20.38 13.68
C GLY A 373 -17.15 18.99 14.21
N ALA A 374 -15.88 18.61 14.11
CA ALA A 374 -15.46 17.31 14.62
C ALA A 374 -15.26 17.31 16.14
N ILE A 375 -15.71 16.22 16.77
CA ILE A 375 -15.63 15.99 18.21
C ILE A 375 -14.38 15.19 18.54
N LEU A 376 -13.60 15.67 19.50
CA LEU A 376 -12.50 14.93 20.10
C LEU A 376 -13.00 14.06 21.25
N LYS A 377 -12.31 12.95 21.51
CA LYS A 377 -12.55 12.14 22.72
C LYS A 377 -12.04 12.91 23.94
N SER A 378 -12.77 12.86 25.03
CA SER A 378 -12.41 13.55 26.29
C SER A 378 -11.13 13.02 26.93
N ARG A 379 -10.79 11.74 26.72
CA ARG A 379 -9.52 11.11 27.10
C ARG A 379 -9.17 9.99 26.12
N VAL A 380 -7.94 9.97 25.65
CA VAL A 380 -7.35 8.80 24.96
C VAL A 380 -6.64 8.00 26.06
N ARG A 381 -7.25 6.89 26.47
CA ARG A 381 -6.59 5.92 27.36
C ARG A 381 -5.61 5.07 26.56
#